data_18514d70a3af77a46d09368dda5a7bfc
#
_entry.id   18514d70a3af77a46d09368dda5a7bfc
#
_cell.length_a   1.000
_cell.length_b   1.000
_cell.length_c   1.000
_cell.angle_alpha   90.00
_cell.angle_beta   90.00
_cell.angle_gamma   90.00
#
_symmetry.space_group_name_H-M   'P 1'
#
loop_
_entity.id
_entity.type
_entity.pdbx_description
1 polymer ?
#
loop_
_entity_poly.entity_id
_entity_poly.type
_entity_poly.pdbx_seq_one_letter_code
_entity_poly.pdbx_strand_id
1 'polypeptide(L)'
;MGRRIMATTINADTSNGVIITPDTSGEIKLQSAGADIATVSSTGITMASGKNLITTAPAFSAYMTNGSAGISTGAATFTKIILDTEEFDTASCFDSSTNYRFTPTVAGYYQINAAVTYTVAASTAGAGAVIYKNGSGLCWGTASGTSNMYPTAFLSSLIYLNGSTDYIELYIYNGTGATSSTSYGRSYCYMNGFLARAV
;
A
#
# COMPACT_ATOMS: atom_id res chain seq x y z
N MET A 1 42.26 -20.53 -14.04
CA MET A 1 41.32 -20.54 -15.17
C MET A 1 39.91 -20.46 -14.61
N GLY A 2 39.29 -19.28 -14.62
CA GLY A 2 37.95 -19.09 -14.10
C GLY A 2 36.93 -19.74 -15.04
N ARG A 3 36.13 -20.65 -14.51
CA ARG A 3 35.00 -21.28 -15.21
C ARG A 3 33.94 -20.21 -15.47
N ARG A 4 33.77 -19.80 -16.71
CA ARG A 4 32.66 -18.92 -17.12
C ARG A 4 31.37 -19.71 -16.94
N ILE A 5 30.54 -19.31 -15.96
CA ILE A 5 29.20 -19.85 -15.80
C ILE A 5 28.32 -19.12 -16.84
N MET A 6 27.93 -19.83 -17.89
CA MET A 6 26.95 -19.30 -18.85
C MET A 6 25.58 -19.74 -18.46
N ALA A 7 24.65 -18.79 -18.37
CA ALA A 7 23.24 -19.11 -18.19
C ALA A 7 22.71 -19.77 -19.46
N THR A 8 22.02 -20.90 -19.34
CA THR A 8 21.26 -21.48 -20.44
C THR A 8 19.95 -20.72 -20.60
N THR A 9 19.73 -20.16 -21.77
CA THR A 9 18.49 -19.44 -22.09
C THR A 9 17.64 -20.32 -23.00
N ILE A 10 16.38 -20.57 -22.62
CA ILE A 10 15.36 -21.13 -23.50
C ILE A 10 14.63 -19.92 -24.08
N ASN A 11 14.82 -19.66 -25.38
CA ASN A 11 14.25 -18.50 -26.06
C ASN A 11 13.14 -18.96 -27.03
N ALA A 12 12.01 -18.26 -26.99
CA ALA A 12 10.94 -18.45 -27.97
C ALA A 12 11.12 -17.48 -29.14
N ASP A 13 10.84 -17.89 -30.36
CA ASP A 13 10.70 -16.94 -31.45
C ASP A 13 9.37 -16.19 -31.38
N THR A 14 9.23 -15.16 -32.19
CA THR A 14 8.01 -14.31 -32.20
C THR A 14 6.79 -15.00 -32.79
N SER A 15 6.95 -16.18 -33.40
CA SER A 15 5.90 -16.84 -34.16
C SER A 15 5.33 -18.10 -33.48
N ASN A 16 6.17 -18.87 -32.79
CA ASN A 16 5.79 -20.21 -32.32
C ASN A 16 5.88 -20.40 -30.79
N GLY A 17 6.55 -19.54 -30.05
CA GLY A 17 6.73 -19.71 -28.61
C GLY A 17 7.51 -20.98 -28.24
N VAL A 18 7.59 -21.29 -26.94
CA VAL A 18 8.11 -22.56 -26.41
C VAL A 18 6.97 -23.33 -25.76
N ILE A 19 6.73 -24.54 -26.23
CA ILE A 19 5.79 -25.48 -25.61
C ILE A 19 6.63 -26.54 -24.90
N ILE A 20 6.44 -26.65 -23.58
CA ILE A 20 7.06 -27.71 -22.78
C ILE A 20 5.95 -28.66 -22.38
N THR A 21 5.98 -29.89 -22.90
CA THR A 21 5.02 -30.94 -22.55
C THR A 21 5.61 -31.79 -21.43
N PRO A 22 4.94 -31.88 -20.26
CA PRO A 22 5.37 -32.78 -19.20
C PRO A 22 5.25 -34.24 -19.64
N ASP A 23 5.94 -35.11 -18.94
CA ASP A 23 5.76 -36.56 -19.04
C ASP A 23 4.39 -37.01 -18.48
N THR A 24 4.25 -38.30 -18.24
CA THR A 24 3.02 -38.89 -17.67
C THR A 24 2.71 -38.42 -16.25
N SER A 25 3.64 -37.73 -15.56
CA SER A 25 3.40 -37.14 -14.24
C SER A 25 2.47 -35.92 -14.30
N GLY A 26 2.40 -35.24 -15.47
CA GLY A 26 1.67 -33.98 -15.63
C GLY A 26 2.32 -32.79 -14.92
N GLU A 27 3.58 -32.91 -14.49
CA GLU A 27 4.32 -31.88 -13.76
C GLU A 27 5.54 -31.39 -14.53
N ILE A 28 5.79 -30.07 -14.50
CA ILE A 28 7.05 -29.44 -14.94
C ILE A 28 7.74 -28.90 -13.69
N LYS A 29 8.98 -29.36 -13.42
CA LYS A 29 9.78 -28.90 -12.29
C LYS A 29 10.81 -27.85 -12.74
N LEU A 30 10.79 -26.71 -12.06
CA LEU A 30 11.81 -25.67 -12.21
C LEU A 30 12.85 -25.87 -11.11
N GLN A 31 14.10 -26.07 -11.50
CA GLN A 31 15.20 -26.41 -10.58
C GLN A 31 16.35 -25.40 -10.67
N SER A 32 17.05 -25.21 -9.56
CA SER A 32 18.31 -24.50 -9.48
C SER A 32 19.30 -25.33 -8.67
N ALA A 33 20.49 -25.58 -9.24
CA ALA A 33 21.51 -26.42 -8.64
C ALA A 33 21.00 -27.82 -8.19
N GLY A 34 20.09 -28.42 -8.98
CA GLY A 34 19.50 -29.73 -8.69
C GLY A 34 18.39 -29.74 -7.64
N ALA A 35 18.05 -28.61 -7.05
CA ALA A 35 16.94 -28.49 -6.08
C ALA A 35 15.71 -27.88 -6.74
N ASP A 36 14.53 -28.42 -6.42
CA ASP A 36 13.25 -27.87 -6.91
C ASP A 36 13.03 -26.45 -6.34
N ILE A 37 12.64 -25.53 -7.21
CA ILE A 37 12.24 -24.16 -6.86
C ILE A 37 10.73 -24.03 -6.99
N ALA A 38 10.15 -24.55 -8.06
CA ALA A 38 8.72 -24.55 -8.28
C ALA A 38 8.28 -25.74 -9.12
N THR A 39 7.03 -26.14 -8.98
CA THR A 39 6.36 -27.15 -9.81
C THR A 39 5.16 -26.51 -10.50
N VAL A 40 5.03 -26.69 -11.81
CA VAL A 40 3.85 -26.34 -12.60
C VAL A 40 3.03 -27.60 -12.82
N SER A 41 1.76 -27.57 -12.45
CA SER A 41 0.81 -28.68 -12.60
C SER A 41 -0.53 -28.18 -13.14
N SER A 42 -1.50 -29.08 -13.28
CA SER A 42 -2.87 -28.71 -13.68
C SER A 42 -3.59 -27.79 -12.68
N THR A 43 -3.10 -27.69 -11.44
CA THR A 43 -3.68 -26.82 -10.41
C THR A 43 -2.99 -25.47 -10.28
N GLY A 44 -1.86 -25.26 -10.99
CA GLY A 44 -1.12 -24.01 -10.97
C GLY A 44 0.38 -24.17 -10.70
N ILE A 45 0.99 -23.12 -10.18
CA ILE A 45 2.41 -23.09 -9.82
C ILE A 45 2.54 -23.17 -8.30
N THR A 46 3.22 -24.20 -7.82
CA THR A 46 3.54 -24.39 -6.40
C THR A 46 5.01 -24.15 -6.15
N MET A 47 5.35 -23.29 -5.20
CA MET A 47 6.74 -23.08 -4.78
C MET A 47 7.20 -24.21 -3.86
N ALA A 48 8.43 -24.67 -4.02
CA ALA A 48 9.01 -25.67 -3.13
C ALA A 48 9.15 -25.10 -1.69
N SER A 49 9.19 -26.01 -0.71
CA SER A 49 9.33 -25.62 0.70
C SER A 49 10.53 -24.71 0.93
N GLY A 50 10.33 -23.60 1.64
CA GLY A 50 11.37 -22.58 1.88
C GLY A 50 11.73 -21.72 0.66
N LYS A 51 10.98 -21.80 -0.44
CA LYS A 51 11.13 -20.95 -1.62
C LYS A 51 9.96 -19.99 -1.73
N ASN A 52 10.21 -18.79 -2.23
CA ASN A 52 9.23 -17.74 -2.39
C ASN A 52 9.15 -17.24 -3.83
N LEU A 53 7.96 -16.91 -4.29
CA LEU A 53 7.79 -16.08 -5.48
C LEU A 53 8.04 -14.63 -5.07
N ILE A 54 9.17 -14.07 -5.49
CA ILE A 54 9.48 -12.66 -5.23
C ILE A 54 8.76 -11.84 -6.29
N THR A 55 7.83 -11.01 -5.85
CA THR A 55 7.08 -10.09 -6.70
C THR A 55 7.56 -8.66 -6.46
N THR A 56 7.54 -7.84 -7.51
CA THR A 56 7.81 -6.39 -7.42
C THR A 56 6.52 -5.59 -7.26
N ALA A 57 5.49 -6.20 -6.68
CA ALA A 57 4.20 -5.55 -6.47
C ALA A 57 4.36 -4.29 -5.61
N PRO A 58 3.70 -3.17 -5.98
CA PRO A 58 3.76 -1.93 -5.21
C PRO A 58 3.24 -2.12 -3.79
N ALA A 59 4.04 -1.68 -2.83
CA ALA A 59 3.67 -1.57 -1.42
C ALA A 59 4.37 -0.37 -0.81
N PHE A 60 3.69 0.33 0.09
CA PHE A 60 4.23 1.52 0.75
C PHE A 60 3.79 1.62 2.21
N SER A 61 4.55 2.34 2.99
CA SER A 61 4.19 2.81 4.32
C SER A 61 4.75 4.21 4.52
N ALA A 62 3.87 5.18 4.77
CA ALA A 62 4.23 6.57 5.00
C ALA A 62 3.50 7.13 6.22
N TYR A 63 4.15 8.04 6.91
CA TYR A 63 3.62 8.66 8.12
C TYR A 63 3.99 10.14 8.23
N MET A 64 3.33 10.83 9.12
CA MET A 64 3.53 12.25 9.34
C MET A 64 4.52 12.50 10.47
N THR A 65 5.60 13.23 10.19
CA THR A 65 6.45 13.85 11.23
C THR A 65 6.14 15.34 11.37
N ASN A 66 5.91 16.03 10.26
CA ASN A 66 5.59 17.45 10.18
C ASN A 66 6.47 18.32 11.11
N GLY A 67 7.78 18.01 11.16
CA GLY A 67 8.72 18.70 12.05
C GLY A 67 8.39 18.56 13.54
N SER A 68 7.76 17.47 13.95
CA SER A 68 7.25 17.23 15.30
C SER A 68 6.10 18.15 15.71
N ALA A 69 5.28 18.58 14.76
CA ALA A 69 4.07 19.36 14.97
C ALA A 69 2.83 18.66 14.42
N GLY A 70 1.70 18.77 15.11
CA GLY A 70 0.41 18.33 14.60
C GLY A 70 -0.14 19.29 13.53
N ILE A 71 -1.06 18.80 12.73
CA ILE A 71 -1.80 19.63 11.76
C ILE A 71 -3.03 20.21 12.44
N SER A 72 -3.16 21.53 12.41
CA SER A 72 -4.36 22.23 12.88
C SER A 72 -5.47 22.13 11.83
N THR A 73 -6.66 21.77 12.24
CA THR A 73 -7.83 21.67 11.38
C THR A 73 -8.99 22.47 11.96
N GLY A 74 -9.61 23.31 11.14
CA GLY A 74 -10.78 24.12 11.55
C GLY A 74 -12.03 23.29 11.77
N ALA A 75 -13.02 23.88 12.40
CA ALA A 75 -14.33 23.27 12.61
C ALA A 75 -15.00 22.89 11.28
N ALA A 76 -15.60 21.73 11.21
CA ALA A 76 -16.32 21.20 10.04
C ALA A 76 -15.49 21.22 8.74
N THR A 77 -14.18 20.99 8.85
CA THR A 77 -13.23 21.13 7.73
C THR A 77 -12.51 19.83 7.44
N PHE A 78 -12.23 19.60 6.17
CA PHE A 78 -11.28 18.58 5.71
C PHE A 78 -9.88 19.19 5.59
N THR A 79 -8.89 18.55 6.17
CA THR A 79 -7.49 19.00 6.06
C THR A 79 -6.63 17.81 5.64
N LYS A 80 -5.79 18.00 4.63
CA LYS A 80 -4.88 16.97 4.16
C LYS A 80 -3.81 16.66 5.21
N ILE A 81 -3.53 15.37 5.41
CA ILE A 81 -2.44 14.91 6.26
C ILE A 81 -1.15 14.91 5.45
N ILE A 82 -0.13 15.55 5.98
CA ILE A 82 1.19 15.66 5.38
C ILE A 82 2.00 14.42 5.78
N LEU A 83 1.93 13.36 4.97
CA LEU A 83 2.71 12.14 5.17
C LEU A 83 4.10 12.34 4.58
N ASP A 84 4.95 13.04 5.30
CA ASP A 84 6.26 13.55 4.88
C ASP A 84 7.42 12.57 5.05
N THR A 85 7.16 11.38 5.58
CA THR A 85 8.19 10.39 5.84
C THR A 85 7.73 9.01 5.37
N GLU A 86 8.54 8.39 4.53
CA GLU A 86 8.36 7.02 4.10
C GLU A 86 9.12 6.07 5.02
N GLU A 87 8.48 4.98 5.43
CA GLU A 87 9.17 3.85 6.03
C GLU A 87 9.71 2.93 4.93
N PHE A 88 8.92 2.72 3.90
CA PHE A 88 9.31 2.08 2.65
C PHE A 88 8.33 2.43 1.52
N ASP A 89 8.83 2.38 0.29
CA ASP A 89 8.06 2.38 -0.94
C ASP A 89 8.77 1.48 -1.96
N THR A 90 8.19 0.32 -2.25
CA THR A 90 8.84 -0.72 -3.07
C THR A 90 8.85 -0.41 -4.57
N ALA A 91 8.07 0.57 -5.01
CA ALA A 91 7.88 0.88 -6.43
C ALA A 91 7.99 2.38 -6.75
N SER A 92 8.45 3.19 -5.79
CA SER A 92 8.57 4.66 -5.92
C SER A 92 7.24 5.30 -6.37
N CYS A 93 6.15 4.90 -5.73
CA CYS A 93 4.79 5.34 -6.05
C CYS A 93 4.21 6.33 -5.04
N PHE A 94 4.89 6.55 -3.92
CA PHE A 94 4.50 7.52 -2.90
C PHE A 94 5.31 8.81 -3.05
N ASP A 95 4.64 9.96 -3.02
CA ASP A 95 5.28 11.28 -3.01
C ASP A 95 5.18 11.87 -1.60
N SER A 96 6.25 11.77 -0.84
CA SER A 96 6.35 12.28 0.53
C SER A 96 6.85 13.72 0.63
N SER A 97 7.11 14.37 -0.50
CA SER A 97 7.76 15.70 -0.53
C SER A 97 6.86 16.83 -1.01
N THR A 98 6.01 16.60 -2.00
CA THR A 98 5.24 17.64 -2.67
C THR A 98 3.73 17.40 -2.55
N ASN A 99 3.27 16.21 -2.92
CA ASN A 99 1.85 15.94 -3.01
C ASN A 99 1.34 15.05 -1.86
N TYR A 100 2.21 14.39 -1.10
CA TYR A 100 1.84 13.53 0.04
C TYR A 100 0.75 12.52 -0.34
N ARG A 101 1.00 11.76 -1.43
CA ARG A 101 0.01 10.87 -2.02
C ARG A 101 0.63 9.62 -2.61
N PHE A 102 -0.15 8.56 -2.71
CA PHE A 102 0.22 7.33 -3.40
C PHE A 102 -0.40 7.31 -4.81
N THR A 103 0.45 7.15 -5.83
CA THR A 103 0.07 7.08 -7.25
C THR A 103 0.72 5.83 -7.86
N PRO A 104 0.05 4.67 -7.85
CA PRO A 104 0.66 3.43 -8.30
C PRO A 104 0.85 3.39 -9.82
N THR A 105 1.85 2.61 -10.25
CA THR A 105 2.15 2.35 -11.67
C THR A 105 1.59 1.03 -12.18
N VAL A 106 0.94 0.24 -11.33
CA VAL A 106 0.30 -1.03 -11.68
C VAL A 106 -1.20 -0.92 -11.43
N ALA A 107 -2.00 -1.21 -12.45
CA ALA A 107 -3.46 -1.25 -12.29
C ALA A 107 -3.88 -2.42 -11.41
N GLY A 108 -4.80 -2.17 -10.47
CA GLY A 108 -5.27 -3.23 -9.60
C GLY A 108 -6.01 -2.75 -8.37
N TYR A 109 -6.33 -3.72 -7.51
CA TYR A 109 -6.96 -3.51 -6.23
C TYR A 109 -5.89 -3.44 -5.14
N TYR A 110 -5.89 -2.35 -4.41
CA TYR A 110 -4.95 -2.07 -3.34
C TYR A 110 -5.64 -2.16 -1.98
N GLN A 111 -5.08 -2.94 -1.06
CA GLN A 111 -5.47 -2.88 0.34
C GLN A 111 -4.81 -1.66 0.96
N ILE A 112 -5.63 -0.72 1.45
CA ILE A 112 -5.17 0.52 2.06
C ILE A 112 -5.62 0.55 3.51
N ASN A 113 -4.71 0.89 4.42
CA ASN A 113 -4.98 1.12 5.83
C ASN A 113 -4.47 2.51 6.21
N ALA A 114 -5.20 3.21 7.06
CA ALA A 114 -4.76 4.50 7.57
C ALA A 114 -5.28 4.76 8.98
N ALA A 115 -4.58 5.62 9.68
CA ALA A 115 -4.98 6.13 10.99
C ALA A 115 -4.69 7.62 11.09
N VAL A 116 -5.57 8.33 11.79
CA VAL A 116 -5.38 9.72 12.20
C VAL A 116 -5.80 9.87 13.65
N THR A 117 -4.87 10.32 14.49
CA THR A 117 -5.09 10.57 15.92
C THR A 117 -5.20 12.06 16.18
N TYR A 118 -6.21 12.43 16.96
CA TYR A 118 -6.47 13.81 17.38
C TYR A 118 -5.84 14.08 18.75
N THR A 119 -5.27 15.28 18.94
CA THR A 119 -4.68 15.69 20.21
C THR A 119 -5.70 16.29 21.19
N VAL A 120 -6.84 16.75 20.69
CA VAL A 120 -7.89 17.36 21.53
C VAL A 120 -9.24 16.86 21.04
N ALA A 121 -9.92 16.16 21.89
CA ALA A 121 -11.32 15.81 21.70
C ALA A 121 -12.13 16.40 22.84
N ALA A 122 -12.56 17.61 22.69
CA ALA A 122 -13.52 18.22 23.61
C ALA A 122 -14.96 18.17 23.09
N SER A 123 -15.28 17.29 22.13
CA SER A 123 -16.60 17.25 21.51
C SER A 123 -17.03 15.83 21.15
N THR A 124 -18.31 15.55 21.41
CA THR A 124 -19.01 14.34 20.95
C THR A 124 -19.31 14.34 19.45
N ALA A 125 -18.97 15.41 18.72
CA ALA A 125 -19.10 15.48 17.28
C ALA A 125 -17.96 14.72 16.62
N GLY A 126 -18.28 13.83 15.69
CA GLY A 126 -17.35 12.86 15.11
C GLY A 126 -16.16 13.50 14.42
N ALA A 127 -15.02 12.92 14.66
CA ALA A 127 -13.78 13.15 13.93
C ALA A 127 -13.56 11.98 12.96
N GLY A 128 -12.91 12.19 11.83
CA GLY A 128 -12.77 11.16 10.81
C GLY A 128 -11.43 11.18 10.09
N ALA A 129 -10.90 9.99 9.80
CA ALA A 129 -9.90 9.80 8.76
C ALA A 129 -10.62 9.54 7.44
N VAL A 130 -10.17 10.15 6.35
CA VAL A 130 -10.81 10.01 5.04
C VAL A 130 -9.76 9.77 3.98
N ILE A 131 -9.92 8.70 3.22
CA ILE A 131 -9.16 8.53 1.97
C ILE A 131 -9.88 9.29 0.87
N TYR A 132 -9.15 10.19 0.24
CA TYR A 132 -9.52 10.85 -1.00
C TYR A 132 -8.92 10.07 -2.18
N LYS A 133 -9.75 9.84 -3.20
CA LYS A 133 -9.28 9.38 -4.50
C LYS A 133 -9.53 10.47 -5.53
N ASN A 134 -8.48 10.88 -6.23
CA ASN A 134 -8.55 11.92 -7.28
C ASN A 134 -9.24 13.21 -6.80
N GLY A 135 -8.92 13.63 -5.58
CA GLY A 135 -9.46 14.87 -4.99
C GLY A 135 -10.88 14.74 -4.40
N SER A 136 -11.47 13.56 -4.38
CA SER A 136 -12.82 13.33 -3.83
C SER A 136 -12.79 12.31 -2.69
N GLY A 137 -13.54 12.56 -1.61
CA GLY A 137 -13.66 11.64 -0.47
C GLY A 137 -14.27 10.30 -0.89
N LEU A 138 -13.57 9.20 -0.61
CA LEU A 138 -13.95 7.85 -1.02
C LEU A 138 -14.40 6.99 0.15
N CYS A 139 -13.61 6.88 1.21
CA CYS A 139 -13.93 6.06 2.36
C CYS A 139 -13.55 6.75 3.66
N TRP A 140 -14.32 6.42 4.72
CA TRP A 140 -14.27 7.09 5.99
C TRP A 140 -14.04 6.12 7.13
N GLY A 141 -13.15 6.50 8.06
CA GLY A 141 -13.06 5.95 9.40
C GLY A 141 -13.46 7.03 10.40
N THR A 142 -14.24 6.68 11.40
CA THR A 142 -14.68 7.63 12.43
C THR A 142 -14.08 7.31 13.77
N ALA A 143 -13.79 8.33 14.56
CA ALA A 143 -13.46 8.22 15.96
C ALA A 143 -14.37 9.13 16.78
N SER A 144 -14.80 8.64 17.91
CA SER A 144 -15.45 9.44 18.94
C SER A 144 -14.65 9.28 20.23
N GLY A 145 -14.49 10.36 20.96
CA GLY A 145 -13.77 10.34 22.23
C GLY A 145 -14.38 11.31 23.22
N THR A 146 -14.29 10.97 24.50
CA THR A 146 -14.56 11.89 25.61
C THR A 146 -13.30 12.67 25.96
N SER A 147 -13.45 13.80 26.62
CA SER A 147 -12.35 14.67 27.05
C SER A 147 -11.15 13.89 27.67
N ASN A 148 -9.94 14.30 27.37
CA ASN A 148 -8.66 13.76 27.83
C ASN A 148 -8.19 12.43 27.19
N MET A 149 -8.76 11.99 26.09
CA MET A 149 -8.25 10.88 25.28
C MET A 149 -7.77 11.37 23.90
N TYR A 150 -6.83 10.65 23.33
CA TYR A 150 -6.37 10.85 21.95
C TYR A 150 -7.17 9.93 21.01
N PRO A 151 -8.37 10.33 20.56
CA PRO A 151 -9.18 9.46 19.71
C PRO A 151 -8.49 9.26 18.37
N THR A 152 -8.44 8.00 17.95
CA THR A 152 -7.85 7.62 16.67
C THR A 152 -8.93 7.11 15.74
N ALA A 153 -9.05 7.72 14.57
CA ALA A 153 -9.87 7.23 13.49
C ALA A 153 -9.04 6.25 12.65
N PHE A 154 -9.50 5.02 12.55
CA PHE A 154 -8.91 3.98 11.69
C PHE A 154 -9.79 3.77 10.48
N LEU A 155 -9.16 3.46 9.35
CA LEU A 155 -9.86 2.96 8.17
C LEU A 155 -9.05 1.88 7.47
N SER A 156 -9.79 0.98 6.81
CA SER A 156 -9.22 -0.08 5.99
C SER A 156 -10.17 -0.31 4.81
N SER A 157 -9.65 -0.30 3.59
CA SER A 157 -10.46 -0.43 2.38
C SER A 157 -9.68 -1.04 1.23
N LEU A 158 -10.38 -1.79 0.38
CA LEU A 158 -9.86 -2.29 -0.89
C LEU A 158 -10.26 -1.31 -1.99
N ILE A 159 -9.27 -0.67 -2.63
CA ILE A 159 -9.48 0.43 -3.58
C ILE A 159 -8.88 0.05 -4.93
N TYR A 160 -9.68 0.18 -6.00
CA TYR A 160 -9.17 0.08 -7.36
C TYR A 160 -8.44 1.35 -7.76
N LEU A 161 -7.20 1.20 -8.31
CA LEU A 161 -6.40 2.28 -8.90
C LEU A 161 -5.93 1.84 -10.29
N ASN A 162 -5.99 2.75 -11.26
CA ASN A 162 -5.77 2.45 -12.69
C ASN A 162 -4.30 2.30 -13.11
N GLY A 163 -3.36 2.45 -12.16
CA GLY A 163 -1.93 2.27 -12.44
C GLY A 163 -1.28 3.37 -13.28
N SER A 164 -1.90 4.54 -13.41
CA SER A 164 -1.36 5.64 -14.20
C SER A 164 -1.68 7.03 -13.65
N THR A 165 -2.95 7.36 -13.46
CA THR A 165 -3.43 8.68 -13.07
C THR A 165 -4.17 8.71 -11.74
N ASP A 166 -4.71 7.57 -11.32
CA ASP A 166 -5.40 7.47 -10.04
C ASP A 166 -4.40 7.63 -8.89
N TYR A 167 -4.78 8.44 -7.92
CA TYR A 167 -4.02 8.61 -6.68
C TYR A 167 -4.94 8.63 -5.47
N ILE A 168 -4.36 8.35 -4.31
CA ILE A 168 -5.03 8.46 -3.02
C ILE A 168 -4.23 9.33 -2.06
N GLU A 169 -4.98 10.01 -1.19
CA GLU A 169 -4.48 10.94 -0.18
C GLU A 169 -5.21 10.71 1.13
N LEU A 170 -4.54 10.97 2.24
CA LEU A 170 -5.16 10.91 3.56
C LEU A 170 -5.58 12.30 4.02
N TYR A 171 -6.82 12.42 4.47
CA TYR A 171 -7.39 13.63 5.06
C TYR A 171 -7.92 13.36 6.46
N ILE A 172 -7.93 14.38 7.27
CA ILE A 172 -8.68 14.46 8.52
C ILE A 172 -9.95 15.26 8.29
N TYR A 173 -11.07 14.80 8.82
CA TYR A 173 -12.27 15.60 8.99
C TYR A 173 -12.46 15.96 10.46
N ASN A 174 -12.54 17.26 10.73
CA ASN A 174 -12.85 17.73 12.07
C ASN A 174 -14.34 18.09 12.14
N GLY A 175 -15.16 17.17 12.64
CA GLY A 175 -16.60 17.40 12.86
C GLY A 175 -16.92 18.18 14.13
N THR A 176 -15.92 18.63 14.90
CA THR A 176 -16.14 19.39 16.13
C THR A 176 -16.51 20.85 15.81
N GLY A 177 -17.15 21.53 16.75
CA GLY A 177 -17.48 22.95 16.63
C GLY A 177 -16.29 23.90 16.86
N ALA A 178 -15.08 23.39 17.04
CA ALA A 178 -13.87 24.15 17.35
C ALA A 178 -12.67 23.64 16.55
N THR A 179 -11.61 24.44 16.47
CA THR A 179 -10.33 23.99 15.91
C THR A 179 -9.77 22.84 16.74
N SER A 180 -9.26 21.83 16.05
CA SER A 180 -8.58 20.68 16.63
C SER A 180 -7.20 20.49 15.98
N SER A 181 -6.38 19.63 16.55
CA SER A 181 -5.08 19.29 15.98
C SER A 181 -4.88 17.79 15.97
N THR A 182 -4.01 17.31 15.07
CA THR A 182 -3.58 15.90 15.05
C THR A 182 -2.37 15.69 15.97
N SER A 183 -2.16 14.46 16.42
CA SER A 183 -0.84 14.00 16.81
C SER A 183 0.04 13.78 15.58
N TYR A 184 1.34 13.68 15.77
CA TYR A 184 2.33 13.37 14.75
C TYR A 184 3.13 12.13 15.14
N GLY A 185 3.81 11.53 14.17
CA GLY A 185 4.62 10.33 14.33
C GLY A 185 3.92 9.07 13.81
N ARG A 186 4.75 8.06 13.57
CA ARG A 186 4.38 6.79 12.94
C ARG A 186 3.19 6.07 13.59
N SER A 187 3.07 6.18 14.91
CA SER A 187 1.99 5.52 15.66
C SER A 187 0.65 6.25 15.60
N TYR A 188 0.61 7.46 15.08
CA TYR A 188 -0.56 8.34 15.19
C TYR A 188 -1.18 8.71 13.85
N CYS A 189 -0.38 9.12 12.87
CA CYS A 189 -0.87 9.52 11.55
C CYS A 189 -0.06 8.83 10.48
N TYR A 190 -0.68 7.84 9.83
CA TYR A 190 -0.03 7.03 8.80
C TYR A 190 -1.01 6.55 7.75
N MET A 191 -0.48 6.19 6.61
CA MET A 191 -1.16 5.42 5.55
C MET A 191 -0.19 4.39 5.00
N ASN A 192 -0.67 3.17 4.84
CA ASN A 192 0.08 2.10 4.19
C ASN A 192 -0.82 1.28 3.27
N GLY A 193 -0.21 0.57 2.37
CA GLY A 193 -0.96 -0.29 1.47
C GLY A 193 -0.07 -1.16 0.59
N PHE A 194 -0.70 -2.11 -0.06
CA PHE A 194 -0.05 -3.02 -0.99
C PHE A 194 -1.02 -3.47 -2.08
N LEU A 195 -0.48 -3.87 -3.22
CA LEU A 195 -1.26 -4.46 -4.31
C LEU A 195 -1.79 -5.84 -3.88
N ALA A 196 -3.10 -5.94 -3.66
CA ALA A 196 -3.76 -7.19 -3.33
C ALA A 196 -4.00 -8.04 -4.59
N ARG A 197 -4.34 -7.39 -5.72
CA ARG A 197 -4.58 -8.06 -7.00
C ARG A 197 -4.37 -7.10 -8.16
N ALA A 198 -3.50 -7.45 -9.08
CA ALA A 198 -3.40 -6.80 -10.39
C ALA A 198 -4.58 -7.15 -11.30
N VAL A 199 -4.91 -6.28 -12.27
CA VAL A 199 -5.95 -6.48 -13.29
C VAL A 199 -5.38 -6.17 -14.69
#